data_2346a927b88938e51d02384eb40ba5e0
#
_entry.id   2346a927b88938e51d02384eb40ba5e0
#
_cell.length_a   1.000
_cell.length_b   1.000
_cell.length_c   1.000
_cell.angle_alpha   90.00
_cell.angle_beta   90.00
_cell.angle_gamma   90.00
#
_symmetry.space_group_name_H-M   'P 1'
#
loop_
_entity.id
_entity.type
_entity.pdbx_description
1 polymer ?
#
loop_
_entity_poly.entity_id
_entity_poly.type
_entity_poly.pdbx_seq_one_letter_code
_entity_poly.pdbx_strand_id
1 'polypeptide(L)'
;MPYPRLPGKPLRPRGSIVPVRLTQVAVVLLALLGGAGCTTSRSVRLETGQGAPITHAPDMEVRPAKLEEEAFVAAVRALARDASVSAPPRETASRLLAASMPPRAYSHVQRRLGLVSMKEPERRQLRLQAAPDEGLATAYGRWCQRKALSVDCLHLLQDGPTLDDVGRRTLAFSIALDSVWDETDEALRGMVSREAVIATITTTATLYLGLWLIPEPAVSKGIAATLTAVLIAYAGIDTVVSLIRGWLVLADAAREASTFEALREAGERYGEVMGVNAARAFVMLATAALGSTAETMAVKIPTLPGSAQASVVGAAQGGFRLGAVAQVESVAVSTSGAISIALAPGAVAMTVRGPVVDAVGPKHHIASDKFSTSTANGGPWTPRYEEIFERADMSLNDPANQVHVPGHKGPHPRAYHERVHGALEQATSNCQTILQCRESLTRMLRTLADELVSEGSILNKLVTRTE
;
A
#
# COMPACT_ATOMS: atom_id res chain seq x y z
N MET A 1 -67.02 -69.68 -18.08
CA MET A 1 -66.30 -68.50 -18.56
C MET A 1 -65.15 -68.29 -17.62
N PRO A 2 -63.90 -68.46 -18.01
CA PRO A 2 -62.74 -68.28 -17.14
C PRO A 2 -62.12 -66.86 -17.31
N TYR A 3 -61.74 -66.25 -16.23
CA TYR A 3 -61.06 -64.96 -16.16
C TYR A 3 -59.64 -65.05 -16.67
N PRO A 4 -59.10 -64.02 -17.37
CA PRO A 4 -57.70 -64.03 -17.83
C PRO A 4 -56.73 -63.60 -16.72
N ARG A 5 -55.61 -64.28 -16.66
CA ARG A 5 -54.49 -64.00 -15.77
C ARG A 5 -53.73 -62.73 -16.25
N LEU A 6 -53.44 -61.82 -15.32
CA LEU A 6 -52.62 -60.67 -15.54
C LEU A 6 -51.06 -61.07 -15.55
N PRO A 7 -50.24 -60.48 -16.40
CA PRO A 7 -48.82 -60.80 -16.46
C PRO A 7 -48.06 -60.16 -15.28
N GLY A 8 -47.12 -60.97 -14.73
CA GLY A 8 -46.24 -60.54 -13.64
C GLY A 8 -45.23 -59.47 -14.05
N LYS A 9 -44.99 -58.48 -13.18
CA LYS A 9 -43.92 -57.49 -13.32
C LYS A 9 -42.55 -58.12 -13.18
N PRO A 10 -41.53 -57.75 -14.01
CA PRO A 10 -40.19 -58.25 -13.83
C PRO A 10 -39.52 -57.54 -12.61
N LEU A 11 -38.79 -58.31 -11.83
CA LEU A 11 -37.95 -57.90 -10.72
C LEU A 11 -36.81 -57.02 -11.23
N ARG A 12 -36.68 -55.82 -10.70
CA ARG A 12 -35.52 -54.95 -10.95
C ARG A 12 -34.26 -55.52 -10.23
N PRO A 13 -33.10 -55.51 -10.86
CA PRO A 13 -31.87 -55.91 -10.21
C PRO A 13 -31.53 -54.88 -9.09
N ARG A 14 -31.03 -55.38 -7.95
CA ARG A 14 -30.46 -54.57 -6.84
C ARG A 14 -29.21 -53.86 -7.36
N GLY A 15 -29.32 -52.53 -7.46
CA GLY A 15 -28.19 -51.68 -7.70
C GLY A 15 -27.19 -51.73 -6.51
N SER A 16 -25.96 -52.04 -6.84
CA SER A 16 -24.84 -51.95 -5.89
C SER A 16 -24.68 -50.52 -5.40
N ILE A 17 -24.76 -50.33 -4.07
CA ILE A 17 -24.47 -49.05 -3.42
C ILE A 17 -22.94 -48.91 -3.42
N VAL A 18 -22.42 -48.16 -4.40
CA VAL A 18 -21.04 -47.68 -4.36
C VAL A 18 -20.95 -46.60 -3.28
N PRO A 19 -19.99 -46.66 -2.33
CA PRO A 19 -19.88 -45.68 -1.27
C PRO A 19 -19.31 -44.36 -1.81
N VAL A 20 -20.17 -43.47 -2.27
CA VAL A 20 -19.84 -42.10 -2.75
C VAL A 20 -19.25 -41.21 -1.64
N ARG A 21 -19.33 -41.62 -0.37
CA ARG A 21 -18.86 -40.82 0.76
C ARG A 21 -17.34 -40.85 0.99
N LEU A 22 -16.62 -41.88 0.60
CA LEU A 22 -15.17 -41.96 0.84
C LEU A 22 -14.36 -41.10 -0.16
N THR A 23 -14.81 -40.99 -1.40
CA THR A 23 -14.15 -40.14 -2.41
C THR A 23 -14.38 -38.66 -2.17
N GLN A 24 -15.54 -38.24 -1.71
CA GLN A 24 -15.79 -36.85 -1.34
C GLN A 24 -15.01 -36.40 -0.10
N VAL A 25 -14.88 -37.26 0.92
CA VAL A 25 -14.06 -36.96 2.10
C VAL A 25 -12.58 -36.90 1.74
N ALA A 26 -12.09 -37.78 0.85
CA ALA A 26 -10.70 -37.73 0.38
C ALA A 26 -10.39 -36.49 -0.44
N VAL A 27 -11.31 -36.01 -1.30
CA VAL A 27 -11.14 -34.76 -2.08
C VAL A 27 -11.17 -33.54 -1.16
N VAL A 28 -12.04 -33.50 -0.15
CA VAL A 28 -12.10 -32.40 0.84
C VAL A 28 -10.85 -32.41 1.74
N LEU A 29 -10.35 -33.57 2.14
CA LEU A 29 -9.09 -33.69 2.91
C LEU A 29 -7.87 -33.32 2.04
N LEU A 30 -7.82 -33.69 0.77
CA LEU A 30 -6.78 -33.22 -0.17
C LEU A 30 -6.86 -31.73 -0.44
N ALA A 31 -8.05 -31.14 -0.52
CA ALA A 31 -8.22 -29.69 -0.62
C ALA A 31 -7.82 -28.96 0.66
N LEU A 32 -8.05 -29.55 1.84
CA LEU A 32 -7.60 -28.99 3.13
C LEU A 32 -6.09 -29.17 3.37
N LEU A 33 -5.47 -30.23 2.83
CA LEU A 33 -4.02 -30.44 2.90
C LEU A 33 -3.25 -29.68 1.82
N GLY A 34 -3.89 -29.36 0.68
CA GLY A 34 -3.36 -28.46 -0.35
C GLY A 34 -3.44 -26.97 0.03
N GLY A 35 -4.19 -26.64 1.10
CA GLY A 35 -4.31 -25.30 1.65
C GLY A 35 -3.26 -24.95 2.72
N ALA A 36 -2.23 -25.80 2.95
CA ALA A 36 -0.98 -25.36 3.58
C ALA A 36 -0.27 -24.45 2.58
N GLY A 37 -0.80 -23.22 2.48
CA GLY A 37 -0.30 -22.19 1.60
C GLY A 37 1.19 -22.05 1.81
N CYS A 38 1.95 -22.15 0.74
CA CYS A 38 3.17 -21.37 0.65
C CYS A 38 2.79 -19.95 1.07
N THR A 39 3.12 -19.54 2.29
CA THR A 39 3.22 -18.14 2.65
C THR A 39 4.31 -17.61 1.73
N THR A 40 3.93 -17.16 0.54
CA THR A 40 4.82 -16.35 -0.29
C THR A 40 5.14 -15.15 0.57
N SER A 41 6.31 -15.19 1.22
CA SER A 41 6.81 -14.07 2.00
C SER A 41 6.80 -12.88 1.03
N ARG A 42 5.91 -11.91 1.28
CA ARG A 42 5.86 -10.71 0.46
C ARG A 42 7.21 -10.03 0.58
N SER A 43 7.78 -9.67 -0.55
CA SER A 43 9.01 -8.90 -0.60
C SER A 43 8.74 -7.56 -1.26
N VAL A 44 9.35 -6.51 -0.74
CA VAL A 44 9.38 -5.19 -1.36
C VAL A 44 10.75 -5.00 -1.99
N ARG A 45 10.77 -4.70 -3.26
CA ARG A 45 11.97 -4.38 -4.01
C ARG A 45 12.14 -2.87 -4.04
N LEU A 46 13.24 -2.36 -3.48
CA LEU A 46 13.58 -0.96 -3.46
C LEU A 46 14.65 -0.69 -4.51
N GLU A 47 14.34 0.18 -5.47
CA GLU A 47 15.22 0.56 -6.56
C GLU A 47 15.71 1.99 -6.32
N THR A 48 17.00 2.15 -5.98
CA THR A 48 17.59 3.45 -5.64
C THR A 48 18.29 4.14 -6.81
N GLY A 49 18.31 3.50 -7.97
CA GLY A 49 19.12 3.96 -9.10
C GLY A 49 20.63 3.82 -8.90
N GLN A 50 21.08 3.34 -7.75
CA GLN A 50 22.48 3.12 -7.39
C GLN A 50 22.69 1.68 -6.93
N GLY A 51 23.42 0.90 -7.71
CA GLY A 51 23.72 -0.50 -7.38
C GLY A 51 22.55 -1.47 -7.63
N ALA A 52 22.61 -2.66 -7.01
CA ALA A 52 21.56 -3.66 -7.11
C ALA A 52 20.34 -3.24 -6.29
N PRO A 53 19.12 -3.62 -6.71
CA PRO A 53 17.91 -3.37 -5.94
C PRO A 53 17.98 -4.03 -4.55
N ILE A 54 17.47 -3.34 -3.55
CA ILE A 54 17.41 -3.82 -2.17
C ILE A 54 16.10 -4.62 -2.01
N THR A 55 16.20 -5.87 -1.56
CA THR A 55 15.02 -6.66 -1.19
C THR A 55 14.73 -6.44 0.29
N HIS A 56 13.55 -5.88 0.58
CA HIS A 56 13.06 -5.66 1.93
C HIS A 56 12.00 -6.72 2.27
N ALA A 57 12.15 -7.38 3.41
CA ALA A 57 11.13 -8.27 3.95
C ALA A 57 10.22 -7.45 4.88
N PRO A 58 8.93 -7.26 4.52
CA PRO A 58 8.00 -6.52 5.35
C PRO A 58 7.80 -7.17 6.72
N ASP A 59 7.87 -6.35 7.78
CA ASP A 59 7.47 -6.77 9.13
C ASP A 59 5.95 -6.59 9.27
N MET A 60 5.23 -7.69 9.14
CA MET A 60 3.77 -7.72 9.21
C MET A 60 3.20 -7.69 10.63
N GLU A 61 4.05 -7.78 11.68
CA GLU A 61 3.63 -7.62 13.08
C GLU A 61 3.35 -6.14 13.41
N VAL A 62 3.97 -5.24 12.69
CA VAL A 62 3.74 -3.80 12.82
C VAL A 62 2.37 -3.45 12.24
N ARG A 63 1.46 -3.04 13.11
CA ARG A 63 0.07 -2.75 12.73
C ARG A 63 -0.07 -1.38 12.06
N PRO A 64 -0.99 -1.24 11.09
CA PRO A 64 -1.35 0.03 10.48
C PRO A 64 -1.74 1.11 11.49
N ALA A 65 -1.64 2.37 11.08
CA ALA A 65 -2.08 3.51 11.88
C ALA A 65 -3.60 3.44 12.09
N LYS A 66 -4.05 3.55 13.34
CA LYS A 66 -5.47 3.68 13.67
C LYS A 66 -5.87 5.15 13.61
N LEU A 67 -6.88 5.46 12.83
CA LEU A 67 -7.43 6.81 12.71
C LEU A 67 -8.73 6.89 13.51
N GLU A 68 -8.69 7.58 14.65
CA GLU A 68 -9.88 7.85 15.43
C GLU A 68 -10.77 8.86 14.70
N GLU A 69 -12.08 8.73 14.86
CA GLU A 69 -13.11 9.51 14.16
C GLU A 69 -12.93 11.02 14.33
N GLU A 70 -12.82 11.49 15.58
CA GLU A 70 -12.65 12.91 15.87
C GLU A 70 -11.38 13.51 15.23
N ALA A 71 -10.27 12.76 15.26
CA ALA A 71 -9.02 13.17 14.65
C ALA A 71 -9.11 13.20 13.13
N PHE A 72 -9.82 12.24 12.53
CA PHE A 72 -10.10 12.20 11.09
C PHE A 72 -10.97 13.39 10.66
N VAL A 73 -12.08 13.65 11.34
CA VAL A 73 -12.99 14.78 11.06
C VAL A 73 -12.24 16.10 11.13
N ALA A 74 -11.43 16.30 12.20
CA ALA A 74 -10.64 17.50 12.36
C ALA A 74 -9.61 17.70 11.24
N ALA A 75 -8.92 16.63 10.84
CA ALA A 75 -7.91 16.66 9.78
C ALA A 75 -8.54 16.96 8.42
N VAL A 76 -9.62 16.28 8.04
CA VAL A 76 -10.32 16.51 6.76
C VAL A 76 -10.86 17.94 6.72
N ARG A 77 -11.43 18.45 7.80
CA ARG A 77 -11.91 19.84 7.91
C ARG A 77 -10.80 20.86 7.69
N ALA A 78 -9.63 20.63 8.28
CA ALA A 78 -8.48 21.51 8.10
C ALA A 78 -7.97 21.49 6.66
N LEU A 79 -7.77 20.29 6.10
CA LEU A 79 -7.30 20.09 4.74
C LEU A 79 -8.24 20.66 3.68
N ALA A 80 -9.54 20.50 3.88
CA ALA A 80 -10.56 20.96 2.94
C ALA A 80 -10.68 22.49 2.86
N ARG A 81 -10.34 23.21 3.96
CA ARG A 81 -10.29 24.68 3.95
C ARG A 81 -9.19 25.22 3.05
N ASP A 82 -8.09 24.50 2.93
CA ASP A 82 -6.94 24.86 2.11
C ASP A 82 -7.11 24.37 0.65
N ALA A 83 -8.08 23.47 0.41
CA ALA A 83 -8.32 22.91 -0.90
C ALA A 83 -9.07 23.92 -1.79
N SER A 84 -8.41 24.40 -2.82
CA SER A 84 -9.05 25.27 -3.82
C SER A 84 -9.76 24.39 -4.86
N VAL A 85 -11.10 24.32 -4.79
CA VAL A 85 -11.94 23.58 -5.72
C VAL A 85 -12.67 24.60 -6.62
N SER A 86 -11.96 25.11 -7.65
CA SER A 86 -12.47 26.15 -8.56
C SER A 86 -12.85 25.63 -9.95
N ALA A 87 -12.51 24.38 -10.27
CA ALA A 87 -12.78 23.74 -11.55
C ALA A 87 -13.62 22.46 -11.37
N PRO A 88 -14.23 21.93 -12.44
CA PRO A 88 -14.95 20.67 -12.39
C PRO A 88 -14.11 19.54 -11.76
N PRO A 89 -14.72 18.62 -10.97
CA PRO A 89 -14.00 17.58 -10.25
C PRO A 89 -13.10 16.73 -11.15
N ARG A 90 -13.59 16.34 -12.34
CA ARG A 90 -12.84 15.52 -13.30
C ARG A 90 -11.61 16.27 -13.86
N GLU A 91 -11.74 17.55 -14.12
CA GLU A 91 -10.63 18.38 -14.61
C GLU A 91 -9.57 18.59 -13.52
N THR A 92 -10.01 18.89 -12.29
CA THR A 92 -9.12 19.04 -11.13
C THR A 92 -8.33 17.77 -10.86
N ALA A 93 -8.99 16.62 -10.79
CA ALA A 93 -8.37 15.32 -10.58
C ALA A 93 -7.42 14.94 -11.73
N SER A 94 -7.80 15.20 -12.98
CA SER A 94 -6.96 14.92 -14.16
C SER A 94 -5.69 15.76 -14.15
N ARG A 95 -5.76 17.04 -13.80
CA ARG A 95 -4.58 17.92 -13.69
C ARG A 95 -3.66 17.47 -12.58
N LEU A 96 -4.21 17.10 -11.43
CA LEU A 96 -3.45 16.61 -10.29
C LEU A 96 -2.63 15.36 -10.65
N LEU A 97 -3.21 14.44 -11.40
CA LEU A 97 -2.59 13.16 -11.75
C LEU A 97 -1.79 13.18 -13.05
N ALA A 98 -1.89 14.24 -13.86
CA ALA A 98 -1.25 14.32 -15.17
C ALA A 98 0.28 14.16 -15.11
N ALA A 99 0.93 14.75 -14.10
CA ALA A 99 2.38 14.64 -13.89
C ALA A 99 2.85 13.24 -13.46
N SER A 100 1.92 12.38 -13.06
CA SER A 100 2.22 11.04 -12.51
C SER A 100 2.33 9.95 -13.59
N MET A 101 2.19 10.31 -14.88
CA MET A 101 2.11 9.35 -15.98
C MET A 101 3.15 9.63 -17.07
N PRO A 102 3.83 8.58 -17.59
CA PRO A 102 4.68 8.76 -18.75
C PRO A 102 3.86 9.17 -19.97
N PRO A 103 4.37 10.03 -20.88
CA PRO A 103 3.60 10.60 -21.99
C PRO A 103 2.87 9.58 -22.88
N ARG A 104 3.46 8.40 -23.08
CA ARG A 104 2.85 7.31 -23.86
C ARG A 104 1.73 6.56 -23.13
N ALA A 105 1.83 6.43 -21.81
CA ALA A 105 0.80 5.83 -20.99
C ALA A 105 -0.37 6.79 -20.77
N TYR A 106 -0.10 8.11 -20.72
CA TYR A 106 -1.11 9.15 -20.51
C TYR A 106 -2.23 9.10 -21.54
N SER A 107 -1.92 9.05 -22.83
CA SER A 107 -2.94 9.00 -23.90
C SER A 107 -3.76 7.71 -23.88
N HIS A 108 -3.14 6.59 -23.54
CA HIS A 108 -3.83 5.30 -23.44
C HIS A 108 -4.76 5.25 -22.22
N VAL A 109 -4.32 5.78 -21.09
CA VAL A 109 -5.12 5.87 -19.86
C VAL A 109 -6.24 6.88 -20.01
N GLN A 110 -5.98 8.06 -20.56
CA GLN A 110 -7.04 9.02 -20.86
C GLN A 110 -8.15 8.39 -21.71
N ARG A 111 -7.78 7.61 -22.73
CA ARG A 111 -8.75 6.90 -23.58
C ARG A 111 -9.52 5.83 -22.80
N ARG A 112 -8.87 5.03 -21.98
CA ARG A 112 -9.53 4.02 -21.13
C ARG A 112 -10.38 4.62 -20.02
N LEU A 113 -9.96 5.74 -19.46
CA LEU A 113 -10.73 6.47 -18.45
C LEU A 113 -11.82 7.37 -19.03
N GLY A 114 -11.97 7.42 -20.34
CA GLY A 114 -12.94 8.31 -20.99
C GLY A 114 -12.61 9.80 -20.85
N LEU A 115 -11.34 10.14 -20.56
CA LEU A 115 -10.89 11.52 -20.37
C LEU A 115 -10.56 12.25 -21.69
N VAL A 116 -10.46 11.50 -22.79
CA VAL A 116 -10.23 12.08 -24.13
C VAL A 116 -11.59 12.32 -24.77
N SER A 117 -11.87 13.56 -25.11
CA SER A 117 -13.04 13.90 -25.90
C SER A 117 -12.95 13.26 -27.29
N MET A 118 -13.83 12.32 -27.59
CA MET A 118 -13.90 11.70 -28.91
C MET A 118 -14.41 12.72 -29.93
N LYS A 119 -13.79 12.76 -31.12
CA LYS A 119 -14.27 13.59 -32.22
C LYS A 119 -15.72 13.25 -32.58
N GLU A 120 -16.51 14.24 -32.89
CA GLU A 120 -17.96 14.18 -33.07
C GLU A 120 -18.51 13.01 -33.95
N PRO A 121 -17.84 12.57 -35.05
CA PRO A 121 -18.31 11.41 -35.84
C PRO A 121 -18.32 10.09 -35.10
N GLU A 122 -17.34 9.84 -34.17
CA GLU A 122 -17.26 8.62 -33.40
C GLU A 122 -18.27 8.59 -32.24
N ARG A 123 -18.60 9.78 -31.68
CA ARG A 123 -19.69 9.90 -30.69
C ARG A 123 -21.05 9.51 -31.27
N ARG A 124 -21.32 9.78 -32.53
CA ARG A 124 -22.58 9.46 -33.20
C ARG A 124 -22.77 7.95 -33.42
N GLN A 125 -21.71 7.25 -33.74
CA GLN A 125 -21.76 5.79 -33.97
C GLN A 125 -21.91 4.99 -32.65
N LEU A 126 -21.28 5.42 -31.55
CA LEU A 126 -21.44 4.80 -30.24
C LEU A 126 -22.82 5.08 -29.60
N ARG A 127 -23.46 6.20 -29.94
CA ARG A 127 -24.81 6.52 -29.45
C ARG A 127 -25.92 5.61 -30.01
N LEU A 128 -25.69 4.98 -31.16
CA LEU A 128 -26.64 4.06 -31.77
C LEU A 128 -26.63 2.65 -31.18
N GLN A 129 -25.63 2.31 -30.33
CA GLN A 129 -25.48 0.97 -29.76
C GLN A 129 -25.82 0.87 -28.26
N ALA A 130 -25.99 1.96 -27.55
CA ALA A 130 -26.40 1.96 -26.15
C ALA A 130 -27.68 2.78 -25.99
N ALA A 131 -28.79 2.15 -25.65
CA ALA A 131 -29.94 2.87 -25.14
C ALA A 131 -29.54 3.67 -23.89
N PRO A 132 -29.94 4.97 -23.77
CA PRO A 132 -29.61 5.75 -22.57
C PRO A 132 -30.16 5.04 -21.34
N ASP A 133 -29.30 4.79 -20.35
CA ASP A 133 -29.73 4.25 -19.06
C ASP A 133 -30.29 5.39 -18.19
N GLU A 134 -31.45 5.91 -18.61
CA GLU A 134 -32.18 6.95 -17.87
C GLU A 134 -32.56 6.46 -16.46
N GLY A 135 -32.70 5.15 -16.28
CA GLY A 135 -32.99 4.53 -14.98
C GLY A 135 -31.83 4.67 -14.00
N LEU A 136 -30.59 4.49 -14.48
CA LEU A 136 -29.41 4.59 -13.64
C LEU A 136 -29.14 6.03 -13.19
N ALA A 137 -29.23 7.00 -14.13
CA ALA A 137 -29.06 8.41 -13.80
C ALA A 137 -30.11 8.92 -12.82
N THR A 138 -31.39 8.51 -13.02
CA THR A 138 -32.49 8.84 -12.10
C THR A 138 -32.28 8.23 -10.71
N ALA A 139 -31.80 6.99 -10.63
CA ALA A 139 -31.52 6.31 -9.37
C ALA A 139 -30.30 6.95 -8.64
N TYR A 140 -29.29 7.37 -9.38
CA TYR A 140 -28.18 8.16 -8.88
C TYR A 140 -28.64 9.49 -8.27
N GLY A 141 -29.49 10.24 -8.97
CA GLY A 141 -30.05 11.50 -8.45
C GLY A 141 -30.82 11.30 -7.14
N ARG A 142 -31.63 10.22 -7.04
CA ARG A 142 -32.30 9.87 -5.79
C ARG A 142 -31.32 9.48 -4.67
N TRP A 143 -30.21 8.84 -5.00
CA TRP A 143 -29.17 8.53 -4.04
C TRP A 143 -28.51 9.79 -3.48
N CYS A 144 -28.18 10.78 -4.33
CA CYS A 144 -27.68 12.09 -3.90
C CYS A 144 -28.67 12.80 -2.97
N GLN A 145 -29.96 12.82 -3.34
CA GLN A 145 -31.00 13.44 -2.51
C GLN A 145 -31.14 12.79 -1.12
N ARG A 146 -30.99 11.46 -1.02
CA ARG A 146 -30.97 10.79 0.30
C ARG A 146 -29.79 11.20 1.17
N LYS A 147 -28.70 11.67 0.58
CA LYS A 147 -27.51 12.25 1.28
C LYS A 147 -27.66 13.76 1.54
N ALA A 148 -28.87 14.32 1.37
CA ALA A 148 -29.15 15.75 1.51
C ALA A 148 -28.28 16.66 0.62
N LEU A 149 -28.01 16.20 -0.61
CA LEU A 149 -27.19 16.87 -1.62
C LEU A 149 -28.03 17.16 -2.87
N SER A 150 -27.47 17.90 -3.84
CA SER A 150 -28.09 18.17 -5.15
C SER A 150 -28.30 16.88 -5.95
N VAL A 151 -29.13 16.94 -7.00
CA VAL A 151 -29.43 15.76 -7.86
C VAL A 151 -28.21 15.21 -8.57
N ASP A 152 -27.20 16.04 -8.83
CA ASP A 152 -25.90 15.63 -9.42
C ASP A 152 -24.73 15.95 -8.47
N CYS A 153 -24.79 15.39 -7.26
CA CYS A 153 -23.88 15.70 -6.16
C CYS A 153 -22.41 15.32 -6.41
N LEU A 154 -22.13 14.42 -7.35
CA LEU A 154 -20.77 14.05 -7.74
C LEU A 154 -20.37 14.63 -9.10
N HIS A 155 -21.20 15.47 -9.70
CA HIS A 155 -20.98 16.07 -11.01
C HIS A 155 -20.72 15.03 -12.11
N LEU A 156 -21.49 13.93 -12.13
CA LEU A 156 -21.31 12.83 -13.07
C LEU A 156 -22.12 12.99 -14.37
N LEU A 157 -23.09 13.90 -14.39
CA LEU A 157 -24.00 14.12 -15.51
C LEU A 157 -23.63 15.34 -16.37
N GLN A 158 -22.46 15.95 -16.14
CA GLN A 158 -22.01 17.16 -16.86
C GLN A 158 -21.86 16.93 -18.38
N ASP A 159 -21.44 15.73 -18.79
CA ASP A 159 -21.23 15.37 -20.19
C ASP A 159 -22.49 14.78 -20.87
N GLY A 160 -23.64 14.73 -20.19
CA GLY A 160 -24.88 14.21 -20.70
C GLY A 160 -25.75 13.49 -19.66
N PRO A 161 -26.94 13.03 -20.02
CA PRO A 161 -27.91 12.43 -19.09
C PRO A 161 -27.58 10.99 -18.68
N THR A 162 -26.44 10.45 -19.08
CA THR A 162 -26.02 9.07 -18.82
C THR A 162 -24.68 9.01 -18.12
N LEU A 163 -24.50 8.05 -17.23
CA LEU A 163 -23.20 7.79 -16.58
C LEU A 163 -22.26 7.07 -17.55
N ASP A 164 -21.10 7.69 -17.83
CA ASP A 164 -20.01 7.02 -18.53
C ASP A 164 -19.28 6.00 -17.61
N ASP A 165 -18.30 5.28 -18.14
CA ASP A 165 -17.53 4.29 -17.37
C ASP A 165 -16.84 4.89 -16.13
N VAL A 166 -16.35 6.13 -16.22
CA VAL A 166 -15.75 6.84 -15.07
C VAL A 166 -16.82 7.19 -14.07
N GLY A 167 -17.97 7.70 -14.51
CA GLY A 167 -19.09 8.04 -13.66
C GLY A 167 -19.64 6.83 -12.87
N ARG A 168 -19.78 5.67 -13.54
CA ARG A 168 -20.21 4.42 -12.87
C ARG A 168 -19.21 3.99 -11.80
N ARG A 169 -17.90 4.01 -12.09
CA ARG A 169 -16.85 3.69 -11.11
C ARG A 169 -16.82 4.69 -9.96
N THR A 170 -16.99 6.00 -10.26
CA THR A 170 -17.01 7.05 -9.23
C THR A 170 -18.20 6.88 -8.31
N LEU A 171 -19.39 6.55 -8.86
CA LEU A 171 -20.56 6.26 -8.06
C LEU A 171 -20.37 5.01 -7.19
N ALA A 172 -19.89 3.90 -7.76
CA ALA A 172 -19.64 2.67 -7.01
C ALA A 172 -18.58 2.90 -5.91
N PHE A 173 -17.53 3.66 -6.19
CA PHE A 173 -16.52 4.03 -5.20
C PHE A 173 -17.09 4.95 -4.10
N SER A 174 -17.96 5.90 -4.45
CA SER A 174 -18.63 6.74 -3.44
C SER A 174 -19.49 5.92 -2.50
N ILE A 175 -20.16 4.88 -3.02
CA ILE A 175 -20.93 3.94 -2.20
C ILE A 175 -19.97 3.12 -1.29
N ALA A 176 -18.82 2.72 -1.78
CA ALA A 176 -17.81 2.04 -0.96
C ALA A 176 -17.30 2.86 0.23
N LEU A 177 -17.36 4.19 0.14
CA LEU A 177 -17.02 5.10 1.23
C LEU A 177 -18.16 5.35 2.21
N ASP A 178 -19.30 4.65 2.08
CA ASP A 178 -20.48 4.88 2.93
C ASP A 178 -20.20 4.71 4.42
N SER A 179 -19.25 3.83 4.78
CA SER A 179 -18.80 3.61 6.17
C SER A 179 -18.17 4.84 6.84
N VAL A 180 -17.69 5.83 6.07
CA VAL A 180 -17.09 7.08 6.56
C VAL A 180 -17.81 8.32 6.01
N TRP A 181 -18.99 8.11 5.43
CA TRP A 181 -19.75 9.20 4.81
C TRP A 181 -20.14 10.26 5.81
N ASP A 182 -20.76 9.86 6.91
CA ASP A 182 -21.29 10.79 7.92
C ASP A 182 -20.17 11.59 8.57
N GLU A 183 -19.03 10.96 8.82
CA GLU A 183 -17.82 11.61 9.34
C GLU A 183 -17.27 12.64 8.33
N THR A 184 -17.22 12.26 7.05
CA THR A 184 -16.76 13.15 5.97
C THR A 184 -17.72 14.33 5.80
N ASP A 185 -19.02 14.08 5.86
CA ASP A 185 -20.05 15.09 5.81
C ASP A 185 -19.94 16.08 6.98
N GLU A 186 -19.74 15.57 8.19
CA GLU A 186 -19.51 16.39 9.38
C GLU A 186 -18.25 17.25 9.23
N ALA A 187 -17.17 16.70 8.70
CA ALA A 187 -15.94 17.45 8.46
C ALA A 187 -16.15 18.65 7.53
N LEU A 188 -17.01 18.51 6.53
CA LEU A 188 -17.28 19.51 5.50
C LEU A 188 -18.51 20.39 5.82
N ARG A 189 -19.17 20.19 6.97
CA ARG A 189 -20.37 20.94 7.35
C ARG A 189 -20.06 22.42 7.48
N GLY A 190 -20.92 23.23 6.88
CA GLY A 190 -20.78 24.70 6.85
C GLY A 190 -19.84 25.22 5.78
N MET A 191 -19.23 24.41 4.98
CA MET A 191 -18.46 24.85 3.81
C MET A 191 -19.40 25.17 2.64
N VAL A 192 -19.19 26.32 1.99
CA VAL A 192 -19.98 26.77 0.83
C VAL A 192 -19.82 25.79 -0.37
N SER A 193 -18.65 25.17 -0.50
CA SER A 193 -18.31 24.25 -1.60
C SER A 193 -18.34 22.77 -1.23
N ARG A 194 -19.13 22.38 -0.20
CA ARG A 194 -19.18 21.00 0.35
C ARG A 194 -19.32 19.94 -0.75
N GLU A 195 -20.32 20.08 -1.63
CA GLU A 195 -20.56 19.11 -2.71
C GLU A 195 -19.41 19.02 -3.69
N ALA A 196 -18.85 20.18 -4.07
CA ALA A 196 -17.71 20.22 -4.98
C ALA A 196 -16.46 19.56 -4.37
N VAL A 197 -16.24 19.71 -3.07
CA VAL A 197 -15.13 19.06 -2.36
C VAL A 197 -15.35 17.53 -2.33
N ILE A 198 -16.52 17.06 -1.96
CA ILE A 198 -16.88 15.63 -1.96
C ILE A 198 -16.69 15.03 -3.36
N ALA A 199 -17.25 15.67 -4.38
CA ALA A 199 -17.14 15.24 -5.77
C ALA A 199 -15.68 15.18 -6.23
N THR A 200 -14.87 16.17 -5.84
CA THR A 200 -13.45 16.23 -6.23
C THR A 200 -12.63 15.16 -5.51
N ILE A 201 -12.83 14.95 -4.20
CA ILE A 201 -12.19 13.87 -3.45
C ILE A 201 -12.50 12.52 -4.09
N THR A 202 -13.79 12.22 -4.30
CA THR A 202 -14.25 10.95 -4.85
C THR A 202 -13.73 10.72 -6.27
N THR A 203 -13.79 11.73 -7.12
CA THR A 203 -13.29 11.65 -8.50
C THR A 203 -11.77 11.50 -8.53
N THR A 204 -11.02 12.23 -7.68
CA THR A 204 -9.56 12.11 -7.57
C THR A 204 -9.16 10.70 -7.15
N ALA A 205 -9.85 10.14 -6.15
CA ALA A 205 -9.64 8.78 -5.69
C ALA A 205 -9.92 7.74 -6.79
N THR A 206 -11.05 7.90 -7.51
CA THR A 206 -11.42 7.02 -8.62
C THR A 206 -10.40 7.07 -9.75
N LEU A 207 -9.95 8.25 -10.15
CA LEU A 207 -8.94 8.40 -11.21
C LEU A 207 -7.56 7.89 -10.76
N TYR A 208 -7.17 8.13 -9.50
CA TYR A 208 -5.96 7.55 -8.93
C TYR A 208 -5.99 6.01 -8.96
N LEU A 209 -7.05 5.40 -8.47
CA LEU A 209 -7.23 3.96 -8.54
C LEU A 209 -7.31 3.46 -10.00
N GLY A 210 -7.84 4.28 -10.90
CA GLY A 210 -7.88 4.00 -12.34
C GLY A 210 -6.51 3.83 -12.98
N LEU A 211 -5.43 4.38 -12.39
CA LEU A 211 -4.06 4.17 -12.85
C LEU A 211 -3.62 2.70 -12.74
N TRP A 212 -4.23 1.95 -11.84
CA TRP A 212 -3.95 0.52 -11.63
C TRP A 212 -4.68 -0.42 -12.61
N LEU A 213 -5.54 0.12 -13.49
CA LEU A 213 -6.22 -0.65 -14.55
C LEU A 213 -5.33 -0.91 -15.78
N ILE A 214 -4.10 -0.40 -15.81
CA ILE A 214 -3.17 -0.54 -16.92
C ILE A 214 -2.47 -1.91 -16.83
N PRO A 215 -2.16 -2.58 -17.96
CA PRO A 215 -1.52 -3.90 -17.96
C PRO A 215 -0.16 -4.00 -17.25
N GLU A 216 0.57 -2.90 -17.19
CA GLU A 216 1.81 -2.76 -16.42
C GLU A 216 1.61 -1.67 -15.37
N PRO A 217 1.00 -2.00 -14.23
CA PRO A 217 0.61 -1.01 -13.23
C PRO A 217 1.85 -0.49 -12.50
N ALA A 218 2.42 0.56 -13.04
CA ALA A 218 3.42 1.37 -12.37
C ALA A 218 2.89 2.80 -12.25
N VAL A 219 2.66 3.24 -11.02
CA VAL A 219 2.38 4.65 -10.75
C VAL A 219 3.73 5.35 -10.67
N SER A 220 4.09 6.08 -11.73
CA SER A 220 5.39 6.74 -11.83
C SER A 220 5.27 8.24 -11.62
N LYS A 221 6.17 8.76 -10.77
CA LYS A 221 6.45 10.18 -10.47
C LYS A 221 5.25 11.02 -9.97
N GLY A 222 5.58 12.04 -9.23
CA GLY A 222 4.62 13.02 -8.73
C GLY A 222 3.68 12.48 -7.65
N ILE A 223 2.53 13.12 -7.53
CA ILE A 223 1.64 12.95 -6.39
C ILE A 223 1.05 11.53 -6.26
N ALA A 224 0.87 10.81 -7.36
CA ALA A 224 0.29 9.45 -7.29
C ALA A 224 1.28 8.44 -6.67
N ALA A 225 2.57 8.53 -6.97
CA ALA A 225 3.60 7.69 -6.33
C ALA A 225 3.71 8.03 -4.84
N THR A 226 3.74 9.32 -4.50
CA THR A 226 3.72 9.81 -3.12
C THR A 226 2.48 9.31 -2.39
N LEU A 227 1.30 9.43 -2.99
CA LEU A 227 0.03 8.97 -2.41
C LEU A 227 0.05 7.46 -2.13
N THR A 228 0.57 6.65 -3.06
CA THR A 228 0.69 5.19 -2.87
C THR A 228 1.64 4.85 -1.72
N ALA A 229 2.80 5.49 -1.66
CA ALA A 229 3.75 5.28 -0.57
C ALA A 229 3.14 5.65 0.79
N VAL A 230 2.42 6.78 0.86
CA VAL A 230 1.74 7.20 2.09
C VAL A 230 0.59 6.27 2.45
N LEU A 231 -0.17 5.76 1.48
CA LEU A 231 -1.19 4.73 1.74
C LEU A 231 -0.58 3.45 2.30
N ILE A 232 0.59 3.01 1.78
CA ILE A 232 1.32 1.88 2.37
C ILE A 232 1.69 2.17 3.83
N ALA A 233 2.15 3.38 4.13
CA ALA A 233 2.51 3.77 5.48
C ALA A 233 1.30 3.82 6.43
N TYR A 234 0.14 4.28 5.99
CA TYR A 234 -1.06 4.37 6.84
C TYR A 234 -1.84 3.07 6.94
N ALA A 235 -2.03 2.36 5.83
CA ALA A 235 -2.90 1.21 5.74
C ALA A 235 -2.15 -0.14 5.71
N GLY A 236 -0.84 -0.11 5.52
CA GLY A 236 -0.01 -1.30 5.36
C GLY A 236 -0.06 -1.90 3.95
N ILE A 237 0.95 -2.68 3.62
CA ILE A 237 1.13 -3.28 2.29
C ILE A 237 -0.04 -4.18 1.89
N ASP A 238 -0.49 -5.05 2.79
CA ASP A 238 -1.56 -6.01 2.52
C ASP A 238 -2.87 -5.33 2.18
N THR A 239 -3.20 -4.28 2.93
CA THR A 239 -4.39 -3.48 2.66
C THR A 239 -4.29 -2.81 1.30
N VAL A 240 -3.16 -2.18 0.97
CA VAL A 240 -2.99 -1.50 -0.34
C VAL A 240 -3.09 -2.47 -1.50
N VAL A 241 -2.46 -3.66 -1.42
CA VAL A 241 -2.60 -4.70 -2.45
C VAL A 241 -4.04 -5.20 -2.56
N SER A 242 -4.74 -5.36 -1.44
CA SER A 242 -6.15 -5.76 -1.42
C SER A 242 -7.05 -4.69 -2.01
N LEU A 243 -6.79 -3.41 -1.72
CA LEU A 243 -7.49 -2.28 -2.32
C LEU A 243 -7.31 -2.24 -3.84
N ILE A 244 -6.08 -2.41 -4.33
CA ILE A 244 -5.81 -2.43 -5.78
C ILE A 244 -6.54 -3.62 -6.44
N ARG A 245 -6.46 -4.82 -5.87
CA ARG A 245 -7.15 -6.01 -6.42
C ARG A 245 -8.66 -5.86 -6.36
N GLY A 246 -9.20 -5.41 -5.24
CA GLY A 246 -10.63 -5.14 -5.07
C GLY A 246 -11.12 -4.08 -6.07
N TRP A 247 -10.30 -3.06 -6.33
CA TRP A 247 -10.61 -2.05 -7.33
C TRP A 247 -10.73 -2.61 -8.75
N LEU A 248 -9.87 -3.56 -9.15
CA LEU A 248 -9.98 -4.21 -10.45
C LEU A 248 -11.34 -4.93 -10.59
N VAL A 249 -11.77 -5.63 -9.54
CA VAL A 249 -13.08 -6.31 -9.50
C VAL A 249 -14.23 -5.29 -9.54
N LEU A 250 -14.17 -4.22 -8.74
CA LEU A 250 -15.17 -3.16 -8.76
C LEU A 250 -15.26 -2.49 -10.12
N ALA A 251 -14.12 -2.18 -10.73
CA ALA A 251 -14.07 -1.49 -12.02
C ALA A 251 -14.71 -2.32 -13.15
N ASP A 252 -14.52 -3.64 -13.15
CA ASP A 252 -15.15 -4.55 -14.10
C ASP A 252 -16.65 -4.68 -13.81
N ALA A 253 -17.05 -4.88 -12.55
CA ALA A 253 -18.45 -4.93 -12.15
C ALA A 253 -19.21 -3.63 -12.47
N ALA A 254 -18.60 -2.46 -12.23
CA ALA A 254 -19.20 -1.17 -12.52
C ALA A 254 -19.37 -0.92 -14.03
N ARG A 255 -18.46 -1.45 -14.86
CA ARG A 255 -18.57 -1.37 -16.33
C ARG A 255 -19.74 -2.22 -16.85
N GLU A 256 -19.94 -3.39 -16.27
CA GLU A 256 -21.01 -4.34 -16.68
C GLU A 256 -22.38 -4.01 -16.08
N ALA A 257 -22.41 -3.20 -15.00
CA ALA A 257 -23.62 -2.86 -14.31
C ALA A 257 -24.59 -2.07 -15.21
N SER A 258 -25.79 -2.60 -15.39
CA SER A 258 -26.90 -1.97 -16.08
C SER A 258 -27.93 -1.36 -15.12
N THR A 259 -27.82 -1.59 -13.81
CA THR A 259 -28.73 -1.10 -12.80
C THR A 259 -27.98 -0.43 -11.64
N PHE A 260 -28.67 0.48 -10.95
CA PHE A 260 -28.12 1.11 -9.74
C PHE A 260 -27.84 0.07 -8.64
N GLU A 261 -28.67 -0.95 -8.53
CA GLU A 261 -28.52 -2.01 -7.53
C GLU A 261 -27.20 -2.80 -7.73
N ALA A 262 -26.86 -3.13 -8.99
CA ALA A 262 -25.60 -3.79 -9.31
C ALA A 262 -24.39 -2.93 -8.97
N LEU A 263 -24.46 -1.59 -9.21
CA LEU A 263 -23.41 -0.65 -8.79
C LEU A 263 -23.30 -0.54 -7.27
N ARG A 264 -24.45 -0.54 -6.57
CA ARG A 264 -24.51 -0.49 -5.11
C ARG A 264 -23.84 -1.72 -4.51
N GLU A 265 -24.21 -2.91 -4.97
CA GLU A 265 -23.61 -4.15 -4.51
C GLU A 265 -22.10 -4.23 -4.76
N ALA A 266 -21.63 -3.77 -5.92
CA ALA A 266 -20.21 -3.70 -6.21
C ALA A 266 -19.48 -2.73 -5.28
N GLY A 267 -20.07 -1.56 -5.00
CA GLY A 267 -19.53 -0.57 -4.07
C GLY A 267 -19.45 -1.08 -2.64
N GLU A 268 -20.53 -1.67 -2.14
CA GLU A 268 -20.60 -2.24 -0.79
C GLU A 268 -19.56 -3.33 -0.57
N ARG A 269 -19.41 -4.28 -1.50
CA ARG A 269 -18.35 -5.31 -1.44
C ARG A 269 -16.95 -4.71 -1.40
N TYR A 270 -16.71 -3.66 -2.16
CA TYR A 270 -15.40 -2.98 -2.12
C TYR A 270 -15.19 -2.22 -0.81
N GLY A 271 -16.25 -1.64 -0.25
CA GLY A 271 -16.25 -1.01 1.08
C GLY A 271 -15.88 -2.00 2.19
N GLU A 272 -16.38 -3.23 2.14
CA GLU A 272 -16.02 -4.30 3.07
C GLU A 272 -14.53 -4.67 2.96
N VAL A 273 -13.98 -4.74 1.74
CA VAL A 273 -12.54 -4.98 1.51
C VAL A 273 -11.69 -3.84 2.07
N MET A 274 -12.16 -2.60 1.92
CA MET A 274 -11.47 -1.41 2.37
C MET A 274 -11.47 -1.29 3.90
N GLY A 275 -12.62 -1.47 4.52
CA GLY A 275 -12.84 -1.24 5.94
C GLY A 275 -12.73 0.23 6.36
N VAL A 276 -13.27 0.57 7.52
CA VAL A 276 -13.41 1.96 8.00
C VAL A 276 -12.07 2.69 8.09
N ASN A 277 -11.05 2.04 8.68
CA ASN A 277 -9.77 2.69 8.91
C ASN A 277 -9.02 3.04 7.61
N ALA A 278 -9.05 2.14 6.61
CA ALA A 278 -8.45 2.43 5.31
C ALA A 278 -9.28 3.46 4.52
N ALA A 279 -10.61 3.46 4.67
CA ALA A 279 -11.48 4.48 4.08
C ALA A 279 -11.17 5.88 4.65
N ARG A 280 -11.01 6.01 5.97
CA ARG A 280 -10.58 7.27 6.62
C ARG A 280 -9.22 7.72 6.09
N ALA A 281 -8.23 6.81 6.04
CA ALA A 281 -6.92 7.13 5.50
C ALA A 281 -7.02 7.60 4.04
N PHE A 282 -7.82 6.92 3.22
CA PHE A 282 -7.97 7.24 1.81
C PHE A 282 -8.60 8.63 1.60
N VAL A 283 -9.71 8.94 2.28
CA VAL A 283 -10.38 10.25 2.21
C VAL A 283 -9.45 11.37 2.69
N MET A 284 -8.80 11.18 3.84
CA MET A 284 -7.86 12.15 4.40
C MET A 284 -6.71 12.46 3.42
N LEU A 285 -6.09 11.42 2.88
CA LEU A 285 -4.96 11.56 1.96
C LEU A 285 -5.38 12.12 0.59
N ALA A 286 -6.55 11.74 0.08
CA ALA A 286 -7.09 12.32 -1.14
C ALA A 286 -7.38 13.82 -0.95
N THR A 287 -7.90 14.21 0.23
CA THR A 287 -8.10 15.64 0.57
C THR A 287 -6.77 16.38 0.68
N ALA A 288 -5.76 15.77 1.30
CA ALA A 288 -4.41 16.36 1.41
C ALA A 288 -3.74 16.56 0.04
N ALA A 289 -4.05 15.70 -0.92
CA ALA A 289 -3.54 15.79 -2.27
C ALA A 289 -4.13 16.94 -3.08
N LEU A 290 -5.36 17.38 -2.76
CA LEU A 290 -6.01 18.47 -3.48
C LEU A 290 -5.18 19.77 -3.38
N GLY A 291 -4.81 20.31 -4.53
CA GLY A 291 -3.99 21.52 -4.62
C GLY A 291 -2.53 21.35 -4.16
N SER A 292 -2.06 20.10 -3.98
CA SER A 292 -0.69 19.79 -3.56
C SER A 292 0.16 19.25 -4.70
N THR A 293 1.47 19.51 -4.63
CA THR A 293 2.50 18.76 -5.34
C THR A 293 2.98 17.60 -4.44
N ALA A 294 3.85 16.72 -4.95
CA ALA A 294 4.46 15.67 -4.14
C ALA A 294 5.21 16.25 -2.91
N GLU A 295 5.95 17.33 -3.11
CA GLU A 295 6.73 18.01 -2.08
C GLU A 295 5.83 18.67 -1.03
N THR A 296 4.81 19.42 -1.45
CA THR A 296 3.90 20.07 -0.51
C THR A 296 3.03 19.08 0.25
N MET A 297 2.66 17.97 -0.39
CA MET A 297 1.99 16.86 0.30
C MET A 297 2.89 16.23 1.35
N ALA A 298 4.17 15.97 1.03
CA ALA A 298 5.12 15.38 1.98
C ALA A 298 5.34 16.26 3.22
N VAL A 299 5.26 17.57 3.08
CA VAL A 299 5.33 18.52 4.22
C VAL A 299 4.07 18.43 5.10
N LYS A 300 2.89 18.19 4.53
CA LYS A 300 1.63 18.06 5.28
C LYS A 300 1.54 16.74 6.07
N ILE A 301 2.08 15.64 5.53
CA ILE A 301 1.91 14.29 6.10
C ILE A 301 2.33 14.18 7.57
N PRO A 302 3.46 14.73 8.04
CA PRO A 302 3.84 14.64 9.46
C PRO A 302 2.86 15.32 10.42
N THR A 303 2.03 16.24 9.93
CA THR A 303 1.02 16.95 10.75
C THR A 303 -0.32 16.20 10.82
N LEU A 304 -0.50 15.17 10.02
CA LEU A 304 -1.73 14.39 9.99
C LEU A 304 -1.83 13.42 11.18
N PRO A 305 -3.04 13.13 11.67
CA PRO A 305 -3.24 12.15 12.72
C PRO A 305 -2.70 10.78 12.31
N GLY A 306 -2.12 10.06 13.25
CA GLY A 306 -1.54 8.74 12.99
C GLY A 306 -0.18 8.75 12.26
N SER A 307 0.40 9.92 11.93
CA SER A 307 1.65 10.04 11.17
C SER A 307 2.85 9.36 11.86
N ALA A 308 2.92 9.38 13.19
CA ALA A 308 3.97 8.68 13.94
C ALA A 308 3.91 7.18 13.70
N GLN A 309 2.73 6.56 13.82
CA GLN A 309 2.54 5.15 13.54
C GLN A 309 2.74 4.84 12.06
N ALA A 310 2.25 5.69 11.16
CA ALA A 310 2.47 5.56 9.72
C ALA A 310 3.98 5.60 9.38
N SER A 311 4.78 6.39 10.08
CA SER A 311 6.24 6.39 9.90
C SER A 311 6.87 5.04 10.26
N VAL A 312 6.41 4.41 11.33
CA VAL A 312 6.87 3.07 11.72
C VAL A 312 6.45 2.02 10.70
N VAL A 313 5.20 2.05 10.25
CA VAL A 313 4.67 1.11 9.24
C VAL A 313 5.38 1.29 7.89
N GLY A 314 5.58 2.53 7.43
CA GLY A 314 6.30 2.83 6.19
C GLY A 314 7.72 2.28 6.19
N ALA A 315 8.42 2.41 7.32
CA ALA A 315 9.75 1.84 7.50
C ALA A 315 9.74 0.31 7.59
N ALA A 316 8.87 -0.24 8.43
CA ALA A 316 8.82 -1.67 8.72
C ALA A 316 8.26 -2.50 7.56
N GLN A 317 7.20 -2.04 6.91
CA GLN A 317 6.55 -2.78 5.82
C GLN A 317 7.04 -2.32 4.45
N GLY A 318 7.14 -1.00 4.22
CA GLY A 318 7.48 -0.42 2.91
C GLY A 318 8.98 -0.24 2.66
N GLY A 319 9.80 -0.25 3.71
CA GLY A 319 11.25 -0.04 3.62
C GLY A 319 11.65 1.39 3.28
N PHE A 320 10.79 2.38 3.46
CA PHE A 320 11.06 3.80 3.19
C PHE A 320 10.73 4.70 4.39
N ARG A 321 11.33 5.89 4.40
CA ARG A 321 11.06 6.92 5.43
C ARG A 321 9.87 7.76 5.03
N LEU A 322 8.85 7.88 5.89
CA LEU A 322 7.66 8.68 5.64
C LEU A 322 7.99 10.15 5.33
N GLY A 323 8.97 10.75 6.01
CA GLY A 323 9.40 12.12 5.74
C GLY A 323 10.10 12.32 4.37
N ALA A 324 10.38 11.25 3.65
CA ALA A 324 11.04 11.29 2.34
C ALA A 324 10.14 10.79 1.20
N VAL A 325 8.81 10.70 1.41
CA VAL A 325 7.87 10.18 0.41
C VAL A 325 7.80 10.99 -0.89
N ALA A 326 8.17 12.28 -0.86
CA ALA A 326 8.33 13.08 -2.08
C ALA A 326 9.45 12.58 -2.99
N GLN A 327 10.40 11.79 -2.45
CA GLN A 327 11.51 11.19 -3.19
C GLN A 327 11.16 9.81 -3.76
N VAL A 328 9.91 9.36 -3.60
CA VAL A 328 9.41 8.14 -4.26
C VAL A 328 9.15 8.47 -5.73
N GLU A 329 9.88 7.81 -6.61
CA GLU A 329 9.78 8.03 -8.05
C GLU A 329 8.72 7.16 -8.70
N SER A 330 8.55 5.91 -8.24
CA SER A 330 7.48 5.04 -8.72
C SER A 330 7.15 3.94 -7.73
N VAL A 331 5.91 3.45 -7.79
CA VAL A 331 5.47 2.24 -7.11
C VAL A 331 4.82 1.32 -8.14
N ALA A 332 5.22 0.06 -8.17
CA ALA A 332 4.64 -0.96 -9.02
C ALA A 332 4.18 -2.14 -8.17
N VAL A 333 3.05 -2.74 -8.54
CA VAL A 333 2.51 -3.95 -7.91
C VAL A 333 2.38 -5.02 -8.98
N SER A 334 3.09 -6.13 -8.81
CA SER A 334 3.01 -7.27 -9.73
C SER A 334 1.70 -8.05 -9.55
N THR A 335 1.34 -8.87 -10.53
CA THR A 335 0.19 -9.79 -10.45
C THR A 335 0.33 -10.78 -9.28
N SER A 336 1.55 -11.16 -8.91
CA SER A 336 1.85 -11.99 -7.74
C SER A 336 1.69 -11.23 -6.39
N GLY A 337 1.58 -9.90 -6.43
CA GLY A 337 1.50 -9.04 -5.25
C GLY A 337 2.86 -8.57 -4.71
N ALA A 338 3.95 -8.83 -5.44
CA ALA A 338 5.24 -8.23 -5.12
C ALA A 338 5.21 -6.72 -5.44
N ILE A 339 5.82 -5.91 -4.57
CA ILE A 339 5.86 -4.46 -4.70
C ILE A 339 7.28 -4.04 -5.06
N SER A 340 7.41 -3.16 -6.06
CA SER A 340 8.67 -2.47 -6.37
C SER A 340 8.48 -0.97 -6.13
N ILE A 341 9.39 -0.36 -5.39
CA ILE A 341 9.39 1.08 -5.09
C ILE A 341 10.71 1.66 -5.59
N ALA A 342 10.66 2.53 -6.58
CA ALA A 342 11.81 3.33 -6.97
C ALA A 342 11.82 4.63 -6.17
N LEU A 343 12.97 4.92 -5.52
CA LEU A 343 13.11 6.06 -4.62
C LEU A 343 14.57 6.49 -4.54
N ALA A 344 14.80 7.74 -4.13
CA ALA A 344 16.16 8.21 -3.89
C ALA A 344 16.82 7.43 -2.74
N PRO A 345 18.16 7.21 -2.78
CA PRO A 345 18.87 6.45 -1.73
C PRO A 345 18.61 6.97 -0.32
N GLY A 346 18.49 8.28 -0.17
CA GLY A 346 18.17 8.94 1.09
C GLY A 346 16.75 8.68 1.62
N ALA A 347 15.83 8.16 0.81
CA ALA A 347 14.46 7.84 1.20
C ALA A 347 14.31 6.43 1.77
N VAL A 348 15.29 5.56 1.57
CA VAL A 348 15.28 4.20 2.13
C VAL A 348 15.29 4.28 3.65
N ALA A 349 14.41 3.51 4.29
CA ALA A 349 14.38 3.42 5.74
C ALA A 349 15.60 2.67 6.27
N MET A 350 16.11 3.10 7.40
CA MET A 350 17.31 2.56 8.02
C MET A 350 17.17 1.09 8.47
N THR A 351 15.91 0.64 8.63
CA THR A 351 15.57 -0.74 8.95
C THR A 351 15.62 -1.69 7.74
N VAL A 352 15.74 -1.12 6.52
CA VAL A 352 15.83 -1.94 5.30
C VAL A 352 17.20 -2.60 5.25
N ARG A 353 17.22 -3.89 5.48
CA ARG A 353 18.40 -4.72 5.30
C ARG A 353 18.74 -4.82 3.82
N GLY A 354 20.03 -4.80 3.47
CA GLY A 354 20.53 -5.29 2.18
C GLY A 354 20.06 -6.73 1.89
N PRO A 355 20.49 -7.36 0.80
CA PRO A 355 19.93 -8.62 0.35
C PRO A 355 19.73 -9.57 1.52
N VAL A 356 18.46 -9.95 1.78
CA VAL A 356 18.13 -10.96 2.78
C VAL A 356 18.68 -12.27 2.24
N VAL A 357 19.87 -12.59 2.66
CA VAL A 357 20.22 -14.00 2.80
C VAL A 357 19.23 -14.52 3.84
N ASP A 358 18.45 -15.53 3.49
CA ASP A 358 17.45 -16.17 4.35
C ASP A 358 17.89 -16.07 5.81
N ALA A 359 16.98 -15.63 6.70
CA ALA A 359 17.28 -15.35 8.10
C ALA A 359 17.60 -16.65 8.88
N VAL A 360 18.57 -17.40 8.39
CA VAL A 360 19.08 -18.63 8.96
C VAL A 360 20.31 -18.28 9.78
N GLY A 361 20.08 -18.02 11.06
CA GLY A 361 21.18 -17.77 12.00
C GLY A 361 20.73 -16.96 13.23
N PRO A 362 21.48 -17.00 14.32
CA PRO A 362 21.17 -16.20 15.50
C PRO A 362 21.29 -14.71 15.20
N LYS A 363 20.41 -13.93 15.81
CA LYS A 363 20.44 -12.47 15.77
C LYS A 363 21.69 -11.96 16.48
N HIS A 364 22.45 -11.12 15.80
CA HIS A 364 23.74 -10.63 16.26
C HIS A 364 23.74 -9.09 16.31
N HIS A 365 24.22 -8.51 17.44
CA HIS A 365 24.48 -7.07 17.53
C HIS A 365 25.88 -6.78 16.99
N ILE A 366 26.00 -5.89 16.00
CA ILE A 366 27.27 -5.46 15.41
C ILE A 366 28.11 -4.77 16.48
N ALA A 367 27.56 -3.73 17.11
CA ALA A 367 28.10 -3.15 18.33
C ALA A 367 27.48 -3.88 19.52
N SER A 368 28.28 -4.59 20.28
CA SER A 368 27.80 -5.52 21.30
C SER A 368 27.16 -4.82 22.50
N ASP A 369 26.04 -5.32 22.94
CA ASP A 369 25.27 -4.92 24.14
C ASP A 369 25.61 -5.73 25.40
N LYS A 370 26.51 -6.75 25.31
CA LYS A 370 26.75 -7.74 26.36
C LYS A 370 28.10 -7.61 27.07
N PHE A 371 28.87 -6.58 26.79
CA PHE A 371 30.19 -6.33 27.35
C PHE A 371 30.21 -5.05 28.22
N SER A 372 29.21 -4.88 29.09
CA SER A 372 29.05 -3.67 29.92
C SER A 372 30.10 -3.55 31.01
N THR A 373 30.53 -4.67 31.62
CA THR A 373 31.50 -4.68 32.72
C THR A 373 32.69 -5.59 32.46
N SER A 374 32.57 -6.50 31.49
CA SER A 374 33.61 -7.47 31.19
C SER A 374 34.85 -6.82 30.57
N THR A 375 36.01 -7.00 31.16
CA THR A 375 37.33 -6.61 30.62
C THR A 375 37.92 -7.65 29.67
N ALA A 376 37.26 -8.81 29.52
CA ALA A 376 37.66 -9.79 28.54
C ALA A 376 37.68 -9.20 27.12
N ASN A 377 38.59 -9.69 26.30
CA ASN A 377 38.73 -9.22 24.90
C ASN A 377 38.95 -7.69 24.76
N GLY A 378 39.57 -7.05 25.73
CA GLY A 378 39.91 -5.62 25.69
C GLY A 378 38.77 -4.68 26.11
N GLY A 379 37.68 -5.22 26.69
CA GLY A 379 36.54 -4.44 27.17
C GLY A 379 36.80 -3.58 28.40
N PRO A 380 35.74 -2.92 28.92
CA PRO A 380 34.34 -3.04 28.52
C PRO A 380 34.04 -2.33 27.17
N TRP A 381 33.32 -3.03 26.28
CA TRP A 381 33.01 -2.50 24.95
C TRP A 381 31.67 -1.78 24.84
N THR A 382 30.66 -2.26 25.58
CA THR A 382 29.30 -1.71 25.54
C THR A 382 29.27 -0.21 25.85
N PRO A 383 29.90 0.31 26.92
CA PRO A 383 29.89 1.76 27.19
C PRO A 383 30.54 2.59 26.07
N ARG A 384 31.59 2.07 25.43
CA ARG A 384 32.24 2.77 24.30
C ARG A 384 31.34 2.82 23.07
N TYR A 385 30.55 1.78 22.82
CA TYR A 385 29.57 1.78 21.75
C TYR A 385 28.39 2.70 22.06
N GLU A 386 27.89 2.71 23.31
CA GLU A 386 26.83 3.59 23.77
C GLU A 386 27.17 5.06 23.50
N GLU A 387 28.38 5.49 23.82
CA GLU A 387 28.85 6.86 23.56
C GLU A 387 28.78 7.22 22.07
N ILE A 388 29.14 6.31 21.17
CA ILE A 388 29.02 6.54 19.72
C ILE A 388 27.57 6.64 19.27
N PHE A 389 26.70 5.76 19.81
CA PHE A 389 25.28 5.73 19.46
C PHE A 389 24.52 6.93 20.03
N GLU A 390 24.83 7.40 21.24
CA GLU A 390 24.25 8.59 21.85
C GLU A 390 24.51 9.84 21.02
N ARG A 391 25.70 10.01 20.45
CA ARG A 391 26.00 11.12 19.51
C ARG A 391 25.06 11.16 18.29
N ALA A 392 24.51 10.02 17.92
CA ALA A 392 23.59 9.87 16.80
C ALA A 392 22.11 9.82 17.24
N ASP A 393 21.82 10.00 18.54
CA ASP A 393 20.49 9.79 19.13
C ASP A 393 19.92 8.39 18.75
N MET A 394 20.78 7.37 18.88
CA MET A 394 20.47 5.95 18.62
C MET A 394 20.78 5.11 19.86
N SER A 395 20.20 3.93 19.94
CA SER A 395 20.51 2.94 20.99
C SER A 395 21.16 1.70 20.39
N LEU A 396 21.86 0.91 21.23
CA LEU A 396 22.43 -0.37 20.78
C LEU A 396 21.35 -1.39 20.35
N ASN A 397 20.09 -1.19 20.75
CA ASN A 397 18.96 -1.99 20.30
C ASN A 397 18.37 -1.54 18.95
N ASP A 398 18.92 -0.47 18.36
CA ASP A 398 18.48 0.00 17.05
C ASP A 398 18.59 -1.15 16.02
N PRO A 399 17.56 -1.37 15.18
CA PRO A 399 17.59 -2.40 14.14
C PRO A 399 18.81 -2.32 13.21
N ALA A 400 19.36 -1.11 12.98
CA ALA A 400 20.57 -0.93 12.18
C ALA A 400 21.81 -1.61 12.79
N ASN A 401 21.81 -1.83 14.12
CA ASN A 401 22.88 -2.53 14.84
C ASN A 401 22.71 -4.05 14.85
N GLN A 402 21.72 -4.60 14.16
CA GLN A 402 21.37 -6.00 14.23
C GLN A 402 21.45 -6.68 12.87
N VAL A 403 22.09 -7.86 12.83
CA VAL A 403 22.28 -8.66 11.62
C VAL A 403 22.15 -10.16 11.95
N HIS A 404 21.64 -10.97 11.03
CA HIS A 404 21.69 -12.42 11.13
C HIS A 404 22.96 -12.94 10.45
N VAL A 405 23.82 -13.63 11.18
CA VAL A 405 25.06 -14.18 10.66
C VAL A 405 25.01 -15.70 10.72
N PRO A 406 24.92 -16.39 9.57
CA PRO A 406 24.99 -17.85 9.53
C PRO A 406 26.31 -18.34 10.15
N GLY A 407 26.24 -19.37 10.97
CA GLY A 407 27.42 -19.95 11.61
C GLY A 407 28.04 -19.11 12.72
N HIS A 408 27.39 -18.02 13.17
CA HIS A 408 27.87 -17.17 14.26
C HIS A 408 28.18 -17.96 15.55
N LYS A 409 29.36 -17.72 16.09
CA LYS A 409 29.88 -18.29 17.33
C LYS A 409 30.35 -17.16 18.25
N GLY A 410 29.64 -16.92 19.35
CA GLY A 410 30.08 -15.98 20.40
C GLY A 410 30.99 -16.65 21.43
N PRO A 411 31.62 -15.88 22.30
CA PRO A 411 31.82 -14.42 22.32
C PRO A 411 32.85 -13.95 21.30
N HIS A 412 32.80 -12.66 20.92
CA HIS A 412 33.67 -12.10 19.88
C HIS A 412 35.09 -11.90 20.40
N PRO A 413 36.10 -12.09 19.52
CA PRO A 413 37.49 -11.83 19.87
C PRO A 413 37.76 -10.32 19.93
N ARG A 414 38.85 -9.94 20.61
CA ARG A 414 39.29 -8.54 20.73
C ARG A 414 39.40 -7.83 19.36
N ALA A 415 39.98 -8.50 18.37
CA ALA A 415 40.17 -7.96 17.02
C ALA A 415 38.82 -7.56 16.35
N TYR A 416 37.73 -8.29 16.63
CA TYR A 416 36.40 -7.92 16.18
C TYR A 416 35.96 -6.57 16.77
N HIS A 417 36.04 -6.45 18.09
CA HIS A 417 35.59 -5.24 18.78
C HIS A 417 36.43 -4.02 18.40
N GLU A 418 37.77 -4.15 18.27
CA GLU A 418 38.64 -3.07 17.84
C GLU A 418 38.30 -2.61 16.43
N ARG A 419 38.05 -3.54 15.49
CA ARG A 419 37.68 -3.22 14.11
C ARG A 419 36.32 -2.51 14.03
N VAL A 420 35.29 -3.05 14.70
CA VAL A 420 33.94 -2.46 14.71
C VAL A 420 33.97 -1.10 15.38
N HIS A 421 34.57 -0.96 16.56
CA HIS A 421 34.67 0.29 17.27
C HIS A 421 35.38 1.36 16.46
N GLY A 422 36.57 1.03 15.89
CA GLY A 422 37.33 1.96 15.07
C GLY A 422 36.56 2.45 13.84
N ALA A 423 35.84 1.57 13.16
CA ALA A 423 34.99 1.92 12.02
C ALA A 423 33.84 2.87 12.40
N LEU A 424 33.12 2.58 13.50
CA LEU A 424 32.02 3.41 13.97
C LEU A 424 32.49 4.77 14.48
N GLU A 425 33.59 4.81 15.23
CA GLU A 425 34.21 6.04 15.71
C GLU A 425 34.65 6.92 14.55
N GLN A 426 35.38 6.35 13.56
CA GLN A 426 35.80 7.06 12.36
C GLN A 426 34.59 7.65 11.59
N ALA A 427 33.52 6.90 11.45
CA ALA A 427 32.32 7.34 10.73
C ALA A 427 31.62 8.53 11.42
N THR A 428 31.72 8.63 12.75
CA THR A 428 31.05 9.66 13.54
C THR A 428 31.96 10.79 14.01
N SER A 429 33.28 10.73 13.77
CA SER A 429 34.25 11.71 14.26
C SER A 429 34.04 13.13 13.71
N ASN A 430 33.52 13.28 12.50
CA ASN A 430 33.40 14.57 11.81
C ASN A 430 31.96 15.07 11.67
N CYS A 431 30.98 14.40 12.24
CA CYS A 431 29.60 14.85 12.16
C CYS A 431 29.33 16.01 13.13
N GLN A 432 28.64 17.04 12.66
CA GLN A 432 28.36 18.27 13.42
C GLN A 432 26.92 18.34 13.95
N THR A 433 26.01 17.52 13.43
CA THR A 433 24.62 17.48 13.85
C THR A 433 24.19 16.04 14.14
N ILE A 434 23.22 15.85 15.02
CA ILE A 434 22.64 14.55 15.34
C ILE A 434 22.23 13.80 14.05
N LEU A 435 21.63 14.52 13.10
CA LEU A 435 21.20 13.92 11.84
C LEU A 435 22.40 13.39 11.02
N GLN A 436 23.46 14.19 10.90
CA GLN A 436 24.68 13.76 10.21
C GLN A 436 25.36 12.58 10.90
N CYS A 437 25.41 12.59 12.24
CA CYS A 437 25.96 11.49 13.02
C CYS A 437 25.15 10.21 12.78
N ARG A 438 23.83 10.31 12.83
CA ARG A 438 22.92 9.18 12.57
C ARG A 438 23.09 8.62 11.15
N GLU A 439 23.15 9.47 10.14
CA GLU A 439 23.35 9.03 8.75
C GLU A 439 24.71 8.34 8.56
N SER A 440 25.77 8.90 9.13
CA SER A 440 27.14 8.34 9.03
C SER A 440 27.26 7.02 9.78
N LEU A 441 26.74 6.96 11.02
CA LEU A 441 26.72 5.75 11.85
C LEU A 441 25.97 4.62 11.16
N THR A 442 24.79 4.90 10.65
CA THR A 442 23.97 3.88 9.98
C THR A 442 24.59 3.39 8.69
N ARG A 443 25.22 4.26 7.92
CA ARG A 443 25.94 3.85 6.70
C ARG A 443 27.09 2.91 7.04
N MET A 444 27.82 3.19 8.11
CA MET A 444 28.90 2.33 8.56
C MET A 444 28.37 0.99 9.12
N LEU A 445 27.30 1.00 9.90
CA LEU A 445 26.68 -0.22 10.38
C LEU A 445 26.24 -1.14 9.23
N ARG A 446 25.74 -0.59 8.13
CA ARG A 446 25.43 -1.37 6.92
C ARG A 446 26.67 -2.00 6.30
N THR A 447 27.73 -1.23 6.15
CA THR A 447 28.99 -1.75 5.61
C THR A 447 29.53 -2.90 6.46
N LEU A 448 29.45 -2.77 7.79
CA LEU A 448 29.87 -3.82 8.71
C LEU A 448 28.92 -5.04 8.67
N ALA A 449 27.60 -4.83 8.50
CA ALA A 449 26.64 -5.90 8.31
C ALA A 449 26.93 -6.70 7.03
N ASP A 450 27.19 -6.01 5.93
CA ASP A 450 27.54 -6.64 4.65
C ASP A 450 28.86 -7.45 4.77
N GLU A 451 29.86 -6.91 5.48
CA GLU A 451 31.11 -7.63 5.76
C GLU A 451 30.86 -8.87 6.65
N LEU A 452 29.96 -8.77 7.65
CA LEU A 452 29.63 -9.88 8.56
C LEU A 452 28.92 -11.04 7.84
N VAL A 453 28.07 -10.78 6.86
CA VAL A 453 27.37 -11.83 6.11
C VAL A 453 28.16 -12.34 4.91
N SER A 454 29.15 -11.58 4.45
CA SER A 454 30.02 -11.99 3.31
C SER A 454 30.97 -13.09 3.76
N GLU A 455 30.72 -14.29 3.29
CA GLU A 455 31.53 -15.48 3.59
C GLU A 455 33.02 -15.21 3.21
N GLY A 456 33.93 -15.53 4.13
CA GLY A 456 35.36 -15.33 3.95
C GLY A 456 35.88 -13.92 4.21
N SER A 457 35.03 -12.96 4.49
CA SER A 457 35.46 -11.61 4.92
C SER A 457 36.13 -11.64 6.28
N ILE A 458 36.86 -10.58 6.65
CA ILE A 458 37.56 -10.52 7.93
C ILE A 458 36.58 -10.59 9.10
N LEU A 459 35.49 -9.81 9.08
CA LEU A 459 34.50 -9.83 10.16
C LEU A 459 33.75 -11.14 10.20
N ASN A 460 33.37 -11.73 9.05
CA ASN A 460 32.71 -13.02 8.98
C ASN A 460 33.57 -14.12 9.63
N LYS A 461 34.84 -14.20 9.27
CA LYS A 461 35.79 -15.15 9.88
C LYS A 461 35.92 -14.99 11.39
N LEU A 462 35.95 -13.74 11.89
CA LEU A 462 36.06 -13.45 13.31
C LEU A 462 34.82 -13.91 14.12
N VAL A 463 33.64 -13.86 13.55
CA VAL A 463 32.40 -14.24 14.22
C VAL A 463 31.98 -15.69 13.99
N THR A 464 32.40 -16.31 12.88
CA THR A 464 32.12 -17.72 12.57
C THR A 464 33.26 -18.64 13.04
N ARG A 465 34.44 -18.07 13.35
CA ARG A 465 35.67 -18.80 13.70
C ARG A 465 36.07 -19.81 12.62
N THR A 466 35.90 -19.41 11.36
CA THR A 466 36.42 -20.13 10.21
C THR A 466 37.83 -19.63 9.91
N GLU A 467 38.79 -20.54 9.75
CA GLU A 467 40.19 -20.23 9.43
C GLU A 467 40.38 -19.67 8.02
#